data_4037a86d875a483b93af67c5149784fe
#
_entry.id   4037a86d875a483b93af67c5149784fe
#
_cell.length_a   1.000
_cell.length_b   1.000
_cell.length_c   1.000
_cell.angle_alpha   90.00
_cell.angle_beta   90.00
_cell.angle_gamma   90.00
#
_symmetry.space_group_name_H-M   'P 1'
#
loop_
_entity.id
_entity.type
_entity.pdbx_description
1 polymer ?
#
loop_
_entity_poly.entity_id
_entity_poly.type
_entity_poly.pdbx_seq_one_letter_code
_entity_poly.pdbx_strand_id
1 'polypeptide(L)'
;MKLSRRMDRFGDEIFAALNRRKLEMEREGRTIYNLSVGTPDFRPPEHVKQALIDAAADPDSWKYALRDLPELLDAVCAYYQDRFGVTVTPDMVCSCYGSQEGIGHIGLVLCDEGDTVLLPTPCYPVFIAGSLMAGAEPYYYPMTAENGFLPDVSSIPEEVARRAKYMIVSLPSNPTGSVGNDRVYRELIEFGKKYDVVIIHDNAYSDIIFDGVYGGSFLQYPGAAEVGAEFFSLSKSFNLTGARISFLIGRPDVVGAFRKLRSQIDFGMFLPLQRAAIAALTGPRDTVKAQCGQYEERRDALCGGLRSIGWDVPDSRGSMFVWAPLPKGYEKSMDFCLELIERAGVICTPGISFGPAGEGYVRFALVLPPDSLREAVEAIRKSGIVQ
;
A
#
# COMPACT_ATOMS: atom_id res chain seq x y z
N MET A 1 -35.22 -10.20 -7.80
CA MET A 1 -34.21 -9.53 -8.66
C MET A 1 -32.89 -10.27 -8.48
N LYS A 2 -32.19 -10.61 -9.56
CA LYS A 2 -30.80 -11.16 -9.46
C LYS A 2 -29.81 -10.01 -9.55
N LEU A 3 -28.83 -9.98 -8.62
CA LEU A 3 -27.70 -9.05 -8.65
C LEU A 3 -26.71 -9.41 -9.77
N SER A 4 -25.78 -8.50 -10.04
CA SER A 4 -24.72 -8.75 -11.02
C SER A 4 -23.82 -9.91 -10.55
N ARG A 5 -23.53 -10.85 -11.45
CA ARG A 5 -22.58 -11.96 -11.20
C ARG A 5 -21.15 -11.49 -10.90
N ARG A 6 -20.83 -10.22 -11.18
CA ARG A 6 -19.55 -9.65 -10.77
C ARG A 6 -19.38 -9.68 -9.25
N MET A 7 -20.48 -9.53 -8.49
CA MET A 7 -20.43 -9.56 -7.02
C MET A 7 -20.06 -10.93 -6.46
N ASP A 8 -20.36 -12.00 -7.20
CA ASP A 8 -20.00 -13.38 -6.81
C ASP A 8 -18.47 -13.63 -6.87
N ARG A 9 -17.71 -12.73 -7.52
CA ARG A 9 -16.25 -12.80 -7.63
C ARG A 9 -15.53 -12.20 -6.41
N PHE A 10 -16.24 -11.47 -5.53
CA PHE A 10 -15.70 -10.90 -4.31
C PHE A 10 -16.06 -11.79 -3.13
N GLY A 11 -15.03 -12.22 -2.38
CA GLY A 11 -15.21 -13.01 -1.16
C GLY A 11 -15.77 -12.18 0.00
N ASP A 12 -16.29 -12.88 1.01
CA ASP A 12 -16.70 -12.28 2.27
C ASP A 12 -15.49 -11.68 3.01
N GLU A 13 -15.76 -10.76 3.94
CA GLU A 13 -14.74 -10.08 4.73
C GLU A 13 -13.99 -11.08 5.64
N ILE A 14 -12.76 -11.44 5.24
CA ILE A 14 -11.90 -12.40 5.97
C ILE A 14 -11.67 -11.96 7.42
N PHE A 15 -11.70 -10.64 7.67
CA PHE A 15 -11.50 -10.07 9.00
C PHE A 15 -12.71 -10.14 9.93
N ALA A 16 -13.89 -10.52 9.44
CA ALA A 16 -15.12 -10.49 10.22
C ALA A 16 -15.04 -11.36 11.50
N ALA A 17 -14.41 -12.53 11.42
CA ALA A 17 -14.23 -13.42 12.57
C ALA A 17 -13.28 -12.81 13.63
N LEU A 18 -12.12 -12.29 13.21
CA LEU A 18 -11.16 -11.64 14.11
C LEU A 18 -11.74 -10.37 14.76
N ASN A 19 -12.46 -9.55 13.98
CA ASN A 19 -13.12 -8.34 14.49
C ASN A 19 -14.21 -8.67 15.50
N ARG A 20 -15.01 -9.70 15.27
CA ARG A 20 -16.05 -10.17 16.19
C ARG A 20 -15.40 -10.58 17.51
N ARG A 21 -14.38 -11.43 17.43
CA ARG A 21 -13.69 -11.93 18.63
C ARG A 21 -13.01 -10.80 19.40
N LYS A 22 -12.38 -9.86 18.70
CA LYS A 22 -11.83 -8.64 19.33
C LYS A 22 -12.87 -7.92 20.17
N LEU A 23 -14.05 -7.63 19.60
CA LEU A 23 -15.12 -6.89 20.30
C LEU A 23 -15.65 -7.65 21.52
N GLU A 24 -15.72 -8.97 21.47
CA GLU A 24 -16.11 -9.79 22.61
C GLU A 24 -15.09 -9.67 23.73
N MET A 25 -13.80 -9.84 23.45
CA MET A 25 -12.72 -9.77 24.43
C MET A 25 -12.57 -8.37 25.05
N GLU A 26 -12.77 -7.31 24.28
CA GLU A 26 -12.80 -5.94 24.79
C GLU A 26 -13.96 -5.75 25.79
N ARG A 27 -15.14 -6.35 25.55
CA ARG A 27 -16.26 -6.35 26.50
C ARG A 27 -15.97 -7.16 27.76
N GLU A 28 -15.16 -8.20 27.66
CA GLU A 28 -14.67 -9.01 28.78
C GLU A 28 -13.60 -8.27 29.62
N GLY A 29 -13.18 -7.06 29.19
CA GLY A 29 -12.14 -6.25 29.86
C GLY A 29 -10.70 -6.75 29.62
N ARG A 30 -10.48 -7.57 28.59
CA ARG A 30 -9.14 -8.06 28.24
C ARG A 30 -8.36 -7.00 27.47
N THR A 31 -7.07 -6.89 27.75
CA THR A 31 -6.16 -6.05 26.98
C THR A 31 -5.94 -6.64 25.58
N ILE A 32 -6.09 -5.80 24.57
CA ILE A 32 -5.92 -6.18 23.16
C ILE A 32 -4.83 -5.31 22.49
N TYR A 33 -3.84 -5.95 21.91
CA TYR A 33 -2.81 -5.34 21.09
C TYR A 33 -3.16 -5.55 19.61
N ASN A 34 -3.80 -4.55 19.00
CA ASN A 34 -4.26 -4.67 17.60
C ASN A 34 -3.18 -4.22 16.62
N LEU A 35 -2.49 -5.18 16.00
CA LEU A 35 -1.45 -5.01 14.99
C LEU A 35 -1.92 -5.45 13.60
N SER A 36 -3.23 -5.54 13.34
CA SER A 36 -3.76 -6.01 12.05
C SER A 36 -3.99 -4.87 11.04
N VAL A 37 -4.38 -3.68 11.51
CA VAL A 37 -4.80 -2.57 10.64
C VAL A 37 -3.65 -1.59 10.43
N GLY A 38 -3.26 -1.40 9.17
CA GLY A 38 -2.20 -0.47 8.77
C GLY A 38 -2.67 0.99 8.70
N THR A 39 -3.23 1.52 9.78
CA THR A 39 -3.56 2.95 9.91
C THR A 39 -2.53 3.61 10.82
N PRO A 40 -1.73 4.58 10.32
CA PRO A 40 -0.85 5.37 11.18
C PRO A 40 -1.58 5.98 12.36
N ASP A 41 -0.97 5.92 13.55
CA ASP A 41 -1.46 6.54 14.78
C ASP A 41 -0.92 7.96 14.98
N PHE A 42 -0.01 8.40 14.12
CA PHE A 42 0.54 9.75 14.13
C PHE A 42 -0.49 10.80 13.68
N ARG A 43 -0.30 12.02 14.12
CA ARG A 43 -1.16 13.14 13.73
C ARG A 43 -0.70 13.74 12.40
N PRO A 44 -1.63 14.25 11.57
CA PRO A 44 -1.26 15.08 10.42
C PRO A 44 -0.42 16.29 10.85
N PRO A 45 0.52 16.77 10.02
CA PRO A 45 1.26 17.99 10.29
C PRO A 45 0.32 19.19 10.48
N GLU A 46 0.62 20.04 11.48
CA GLU A 46 -0.29 21.14 11.86
C GLU A 46 -0.54 22.13 10.72
N HIS A 47 0.51 22.45 9.92
CA HIS A 47 0.36 23.33 8.76
C HIS A 47 -0.58 22.76 7.69
N VAL A 48 -0.64 21.44 7.53
CA VAL A 48 -1.58 20.78 6.61
C VAL A 48 -3.01 20.86 7.11
N LYS A 49 -3.20 20.62 8.41
CA LYS A 49 -4.50 20.74 9.05
C LYS A 49 -5.02 22.18 9.00
N GLN A 50 -4.16 23.17 9.26
CA GLN A 50 -4.53 24.58 9.21
C GLN A 50 -4.92 25.00 7.77
N ALA A 51 -4.17 24.58 6.76
CA ALA A 51 -4.52 24.87 5.37
C ALA A 51 -5.88 24.29 4.96
N LEU A 52 -6.26 23.12 5.48
CA LEU A 52 -7.59 22.56 5.30
C LEU A 52 -8.68 23.44 5.94
N ILE A 53 -8.46 23.85 7.19
CA ILE A 53 -9.41 24.67 7.96
C ILE A 53 -9.62 26.04 7.26
N ASP A 54 -8.55 26.70 6.89
CA ASP A 54 -8.60 28.01 6.23
C ASP A 54 -9.33 27.94 4.89
N ALA A 55 -9.03 26.91 4.08
CA ALA A 55 -9.71 26.71 2.81
C ALA A 55 -11.19 26.32 2.99
N ALA A 56 -11.53 25.56 4.03
CA ALA A 56 -12.91 25.19 4.30
C ALA A 56 -13.75 26.38 4.84
N ALA A 57 -13.10 27.38 5.41
CA ALA A 57 -13.78 28.62 5.84
C ALA A 57 -14.21 29.52 4.66
N ASP A 58 -13.59 29.36 3.48
CA ASP A 58 -13.96 30.08 2.27
C ASP A 58 -15.21 29.44 1.62
N PRO A 59 -16.34 30.17 1.51
CA PRO A 59 -17.55 29.67 0.86
C PRO A 59 -17.35 29.22 -0.58
N ASP A 60 -16.41 29.82 -1.31
CA ASP A 60 -16.15 29.48 -2.70
C ASP A 60 -15.46 28.11 -2.84
N SER A 61 -14.84 27.62 -1.82
CA SER A 61 -14.24 26.27 -1.76
C SER A 61 -15.26 25.12 -1.71
N TRP A 62 -16.55 25.41 -1.57
CA TRP A 62 -17.63 24.41 -1.51
C TRP A 62 -18.29 24.14 -2.87
N LYS A 63 -17.80 24.76 -3.92
CA LYS A 63 -18.22 24.51 -5.31
C LYS A 63 -17.59 23.22 -5.83
N TYR A 64 -18.21 22.64 -6.85
CA TYR A 64 -17.61 21.50 -7.54
C TYR A 64 -16.22 21.84 -8.09
N ALA A 65 -15.25 21.02 -7.72
CA ALA A 65 -13.95 21.01 -8.38
C ALA A 65 -14.05 20.16 -9.64
N LEU A 66 -14.21 20.78 -10.79
CA LEU A 66 -14.34 20.07 -12.07
C LEU A 66 -13.02 19.46 -12.56
N ARG A 67 -11.91 19.86 -11.95
CA ARG A 67 -10.54 19.39 -12.23
C ARG A 67 -9.64 19.69 -11.04
N ASP A 68 -8.44 19.12 -11.07
CA ASP A 68 -7.39 19.46 -10.10
C ASP A 68 -6.98 20.93 -10.28
N LEU A 69 -6.67 21.60 -9.15
CA LEU A 69 -6.14 22.96 -9.16
C LEU A 69 -4.77 22.96 -9.86
N PRO A 70 -4.49 23.95 -10.74
CA PRO A 70 -3.15 24.07 -11.32
C PRO A 70 -2.03 24.09 -10.28
N GLU A 71 -2.24 24.79 -9.17
CA GLU A 71 -1.29 24.87 -8.06
C GLU A 71 -1.04 23.50 -7.38
N LEU A 72 -2.05 22.60 -7.39
CA LEU A 72 -1.86 21.24 -6.89
C LEU A 72 -0.96 20.44 -7.82
N LEU A 73 -1.19 20.53 -9.12
CA LEU A 73 -0.35 19.84 -10.12
C LEU A 73 1.09 20.35 -10.07
N ASP A 74 1.27 21.67 -9.98
CA ASP A 74 2.59 22.31 -9.82
C ASP A 74 3.30 21.85 -8.53
N ALA A 75 2.57 21.75 -7.42
CA ALA A 75 3.11 21.27 -6.15
C ALA A 75 3.58 19.81 -6.25
N VAL A 76 2.84 18.94 -6.95
CA VAL A 76 3.26 17.55 -7.19
C VAL A 76 4.52 17.52 -8.06
N CYS A 77 4.57 18.31 -9.14
CA CYS A 77 5.74 18.39 -10.02
C CYS A 77 6.99 18.86 -9.26
N ALA A 78 6.85 19.91 -8.46
CA ALA A 78 7.94 20.41 -7.62
C ALA A 78 8.41 19.40 -6.57
N TYR A 79 7.47 18.69 -5.93
CA TYR A 79 7.77 17.65 -4.96
C TYR A 79 8.58 16.50 -5.60
N TYR A 80 8.17 16.03 -6.79
CA TYR A 80 8.88 14.97 -7.50
C TYR A 80 10.28 15.40 -7.91
N GLN A 81 10.44 16.63 -8.37
CA GLN A 81 11.77 17.17 -8.69
C GLN A 81 12.67 17.27 -7.45
N ASP A 82 12.15 17.80 -6.35
CA ASP A 82 12.92 17.99 -5.12
C ASP A 82 13.20 16.67 -4.38
N ARG A 83 12.19 15.79 -4.29
CA ARG A 83 12.28 14.56 -3.51
C ARG A 83 12.99 13.42 -4.25
N PHE A 84 12.76 13.30 -5.53
CA PHE A 84 13.20 12.16 -6.34
C PHE A 84 14.13 12.55 -7.50
N GLY A 85 14.31 13.84 -7.78
CA GLY A 85 15.07 14.30 -8.96
C GLY A 85 14.35 13.97 -10.28
N VAL A 86 13.02 13.78 -10.25
CA VAL A 86 12.21 13.39 -11.40
C VAL A 86 11.48 14.59 -11.95
N THR A 87 11.67 14.88 -13.23
CA THR A 87 10.90 15.90 -13.93
C THR A 87 9.58 15.30 -14.40
N VAL A 88 8.48 15.78 -13.83
CA VAL A 88 7.10 15.48 -14.26
C VAL A 88 6.40 16.78 -14.67
N THR A 89 5.42 16.65 -15.56
CA THR A 89 4.62 17.78 -16.07
C THR A 89 3.15 17.62 -15.66
N PRO A 90 2.34 18.69 -15.63
CA PRO A 90 0.94 18.62 -15.17
C PRO A 90 0.06 17.60 -15.91
N ASP A 91 0.34 17.30 -17.16
CA ASP A 91 -0.35 16.28 -17.95
C ASP A 91 -0.03 14.86 -17.50
N MET A 92 1.10 14.68 -16.83
CA MET A 92 1.54 13.41 -16.21
C MET A 92 0.95 13.19 -14.81
N VAL A 93 0.09 14.08 -14.28
CA VAL A 93 -0.41 14.00 -12.89
C VAL A 93 -1.94 14.01 -12.88
N CYS A 94 -2.53 13.12 -12.09
CA CYS A 94 -3.97 13.11 -11.80
C CYS A 94 -4.20 12.76 -10.33
N SER A 95 -4.98 13.56 -9.59
CA SER A 95 -5.34 13.21 -8.21
C SER A 95 -6.28 12.01 -8.15
N CYS A 96 -6.27 11.28 -7.03
CA CYS A 96 -7.14 10.13 -6.75
C CYS A 96 -7.64 10.20 -5.31
N TYR A 97 -8.79 9.59 -5.03
CA TYR A 97 -9.34 9.46 -3.67
C TYR A 97 -8.64 8.33 -2.87
N GLY A 98 -7.30 8.44 -2.77
CA GLY A 98 -6.40 7.43 -2.21
C GLY A 98 -6.01 6.38 -3.25
N SER A 99 -4.80 5.81 -3.12
CA SER A 99 -4.27 4.82 -4.08
C SER A 99 -5.19 3.61 -4.25
N GLN A 100 -5.93 3.23 -3.21
CA GLN A 100 -6.88 2.12 -3.30
C GLN A 100 -7.99 2.36 -4.35
N GLU A 101 -8.52 3.59 -4.41
CA GLU A 101 -9.51 3.96 -5.42
C GLU A 101 -8.87 3.93 -6.82
N GLY A 102 -7.71 4.57 -6.97
CA GLY A 102 -7.01 4.61 -8.25
C GLY A 102 -6.63 3.23 -8.79
N ILE A 103 -6.06 2.38 -7.93
CA ILE A 103 -5.71 0.99 -8.28
C ILE A 103 -6.96 0.17 -8.58
N GLY A 104 -8.05 0.40 -7.84
CA GLY A 104 -9.34 -0.24 -8.11
C GLY A 104 -9.89 0.08 -9.50
N HIS A 105 -9.61 1.25 -10.03
CA HIS A 105 -10.14 1.71 -11.31
C HIS A 105 -9.17 1.63 -12.49
N ILE A 106 -7.86 1.47 -12.25
CA ILE A 106 -6.86 1.49 -13.34
C ILE A 106 -7.11 0.39 -14.39
N GLY A 107 -7.62 -0.76 -13.96
CA GLY A 107 -7.99 -1.85 -14.86
C GLY A 107 -9.07 -1.45 -15.87
N LEU A 108 -10.03 -0.60 -15.48
CA LEU A 108 -11.06 -0.08 -16.40
C LEU A 108 -10.51 0.81 -17.51
N VAL A 109 -9.28 1.34 -17.33
CA VAL A 109 -8.59 2.16 -18.32
C VAL A 109 -7.75 1.32 -19.27
N LEU A 110 -7.15 0.24 -18.74
CA LEU A 110 -6.09 -0.51 -19.42
C LEU A 110 -6.57 -1.85 -20.01
N CYS A 111 -7.74 -2.36 -19.61
CA CYS A 111 -8.21 -3.69 -19.99
C CYS A 111 -9.61 -3.68 -20.57
N ASP A 112 -9.80 -4.57 -21.54
CA ASP A 112 -11.10 -5.10 -21.93
C ASP A 112 -11.39 -6.40 -21.17
N GLU A 113 -12.64 -6.90 -21.27
CA GLU A 113 -13.06 -8.16 -20.62
C GLU A 113 -12.25 -9.35 -21.17
N GLY A 114 -11.64 -10.12 -20.27
CA GLY A 114 -10.81 -11.29 -20.61
C GLY A 114 -9.31 -10.97 -20.83
N ASP A 115 -8.91 -9.70 -20.79
CA ASP A 115 -7.50 -9.35 -20.90
C ASP A 115 -6.70 -9.85 -19.68
N THR A 116 -5.46 -10.28 -19.93
CA THR A 116 -4.55 -10.77 -18.90
C THR A 116 -3.88 -9.60 -18.16
N VAL A 117 -3.79 -9.70 -16.83
CA VAL A 117 -3.06 -8.76 -15.97
C VAL A 117 -2.10 -9.50 -15.04
N LEU A 118 -0.94 -8.90 -14.75
CA LEU A 118 0.08 -9.50 -13.91
C LEU A 118 0.01 -8.91 -12.50
N LEU A 119 -0.27 -9.77 -11.52
CA LEU A 119 -0.38 -9.39 -10.11
C LEU A 119 0.65 -10.14 -9.25
N PRO A 120 1.27 -9.49 -8.25
CA PRO A 120 2.13 -10.19 -7.30
C PRO A 120 1.33 -11.14 -6.42
N THR A 121 1.96 -12.18 -5.92
CA THR A 121 1.40 -13.04 -4.88
C THR A 121 2.50 -13.39 -3.87
N PRO A 122 2.33 -13.05 -2.56
CA PRO A 122 1.18 -12.36 -1.94
C PRO A 122 1.04 -10.89 -2.36
N CYS A 123 -0.18 -10.32 -2.26
CA CYS A 123 -0.43 -8.93 -2.64
C CYS A 123 -1.54 -8.25 -1.84
N TYR A 124 -1.58 -6.93 -1.91
CA TYR A 124 -2.67 -6.16 -1.31
C TYR A 124 -4.00 -6.45 -2.07
N PRO A 125 -5.09 -6.79 -1.36
CA PRO A 125 -6.32 -7.32 -1.98
C PRO A 125 -6.95 -6.45 -3.07
N VAL A 126 -6.75 -5.12 -3.05
CA VAL A 126 -7.31 -4.23 -4.07
C VAL A 126 -6.74 -4.49 -5.46
N PHE A 127 -5.52 -5.07 -5.58
CA PHE A 127 -4.94 -5.40 -6.88
C PHE A 127 -5.80 -6.45 -7.59
N ILE A 128 -6.24 -7.45 -6.84
CA ILE A 128 -7.15 -8.48 -7.34
C ILE A 128 -8.53 -7.88 -7.62
N ALA A 129 -9.09 -7.13 -6.66
CA ALA A 129 -10.42 -6.54 -6.79
C ALA A 129 -10.51 -5.61 -8.01
N GLY A 130 -9.52 -4.74 -8.23
CA GLY A 130 -9.48 -3.81 -9.38
C GLY A 130 -9.45 -4.54 -10.73
N SER A 131 -8.65 -5.60 -10.87
CA SER A 131 -8.62 -6.40 -12.09
C SER A 131 -9.94 -7.12 -12.34
N LEU A 132 -10.55 -7.70 -11.29
CA LEU A 132 -11.85 -8.37 -11.40
C LEU A 132 -12.99 -7.40 -11.74
N MET A 133 -12.96 -6.16 -11.24
CA MET A 133 -13.94 -5.13 -11.61
C MET A 133 -13.86 -4.77 -13.09
N ALA A 134 -12.66 -4.75 -13.65
CA ALA A 134 -12.44 -4.53 -15.08
C ALA A 134 -12.81 -5.73 -15.96
N GLY A 135 -13.09 -6.88 -15.38
CA GLY A 135 -13.35 -8.12 -16.13
C GLY A 135 -12.07 -8.81 -16.61
N ALA A 136 -10.91 -8.36 -16.16
CA ALA A 136 -9.62 -8.93 -16.52
C ALA A 136 -9.39 -10.29 -15.81
N GLU A 137 -8.43 -11.05 -16.35
CA GLU A 137 -7.98 -12.35 -15.83
C GLU A 137 -6.59 -12.21 -15.19
N PRO A 138 -6.48 -12.30 -13.86
CA PRO A 138 -5.21 -12.21 -13.17
C PRO A 138 -4.31 -13.43 -13.45
N TYR A 139 -3.07 -13.17 -13.85
CA TYR A 139 -1.95 -14.10 -13.73
C TYR A 139 -1.09 -13.67 -12.53
N TYR A 140 -0.81 -14.61 -11.63
CA TYR A 140 -0.07 -14.31 -10.39
C TYR A 140 1.42 -14.67 -10.56
N TYR A 141 2.31 -13.67 -10.47
CA TYR A 141 3.74 -13.92 -10.41
C TYR A 141 4.20 -14.04 -8.94
N PRO A 142 5.06 -15.02 -8.62
CA PRO A 142 5.42 -15.29 -7.24
C PRO A 142 6.42 -14.27 -6.68
N MET A 143 6.19 -13.85 -5.44
CA MET A 143 7.15 -13.13 -4.61
C MET A 143 7.50 -14.02 -3.42
N THR A 144 8.72 -14.56 -3.41
CA THR A 144 9.13 -15.60 -2.45
C THR A 144 10.23 -15.12 -1.50
N ALA A 145 10.41 -15.84 -0.40
CA ALA A 145 11.47 -15.53 0.56
C ALA A 145 12.87 -15.66 -0.07
N GLU A 146 13.06 -16.62 -0.97
CA GLU A 146 14.34 -16.88 -1.65
C GLU A 146 14.81 -15.69 -2.49
N ASN A 147 13.88 -14.91 -3.06
CA ASN A 147 14.21 -13.70 -3.82
C ASN A 147 13.97 -12.40 -3.01
N GLY A 148 13.77 -12.52 -1.69
CA GLY A 148 13.52 -11.39 -0.81
C GLY A 148 12.17 -10.72 -1.05
N PHE A 149 11.19 -11.44 -1.54
CA PHE A 149 9.87 -10.96 -1.94
C PHE A 149 9.93 -9.81 -2.95
N LEU A 150 10.85 -9.90 -3.90
CA LEU A 150 10.97 -8.96 -5.02
C LEU A 150 10.36 -9.56 -6.29
N PRO A 151 9.81 -8.73 -7.21
CA PRO A 151 9.38 -9.20 -8.51
C PRO A 151 10.52 -9.87 -9.29
N ASP A 152 10.21 -11.03 -9.87
CA ASP A 152 11.09 -11.72 -10.83
C ASP A 152 10.33 -11.88 -12.15
N VAL A 153 10.57 -10.96 -13.08
CA VAL A 153 9.92 -10.97 -14.40
C VAL A 153 10.34 -12.14 -15.26
N SER A 154 11.47 -12.79 -14.96
CA SER A 154 11.95 -13.98 -15.68
C SER A 154 11.11 -15.22 -15.39
N SER A 155 10.38 -15.23 -14.28
CA SER A 155 9.45 -16.29 -13.89
C SER A 155 8.14 -16.27 -14.69
N ILE A 156 7.86 -15.19 -15.43
CA ILE A 156 6.62 -15.03 -16.19
C ILE A 156 6.79 -15.68 -17.57
N PRO A 157 5.96 -16.68 -17.92
CA PRO A 157 6.02 -17.32 -19.23
C PRO A 157 5.82 -16.30 -20.35
N GLU A 158 6.56 -16.46 -21.45
CA GLU A 158 6.56 -15.50 -22.57
C GLU A 158 5.17 -15.34 -23.20
N GLU A 159 4.42 -16.42 -23.34
CA GLU A 159 3.05 -16.42 -23.86
C GLU A 159 2.08 -15.63 -22.94
N VAL A 160 2.33 -15.59 -21.64
CA VAL A 160 1.57 -14.79 -20.68
C VAL A 160 1.98 -13.32 -20.79
N ALA A 161 3.30 -13.04 -20.81
CA ALA A 161 3.83 -11.69 -20.95
C ALA A 161 3.31 -10.99 -22.22
N ARG A 162 3.24 -11.71 -23.36
CA ARG A 162 2.73 -11.17 -24.63
C ARG A 162 1.23 -10.83 -24.64
N ARG A 163 0.45 -11.37 -23.70
CA ARG A 163 -1.00 -11.09 -23.59
C ARG A 163 -1.33 -10.11 -22.48
N ALA A 164 -0.36 -9.85 -21.62
CA ALA A 164 -0.59 -8.99 -20.46
C ALA A 164 -0.73 -7.52 -20.87
N LYS A 165 -1.69 -6.83 -20.27
CA LYS A 165 -1.91 -5.40 -20.49
C LYS A 165 -1.14 -4.53 -19.50
N TYR A 166 -1.18 -4.92 -18.22
CA TYR A 166 -0.41 -4.23 -17.20
C TYR A 166 0.10 -5.19 -16.12
N MET A 167 1.11 -4.73 -15.41
CA MET A 167 1.68 -5.40 -14.25
C MET A 167 1.63 -4.46 -13.04
N ILE A 168 1.06 -4.92 -11.92
CA ILE A 168 1.12 -4.17 -10.66
C ILE A 168 2.37 -4.59 -9.88
N VAL A 169 3.09 -3.59 -9.37
CA VAL A 169 4.25 -3.74 -8.47
C VAL A 169 4.03 -2.85 -7.27
N SER A 170 4.29 -3.33 -6.06
CA SER A 170 4.19 -2.53 -4.82
C SER A 170 5.51 -2.61 -4.05
N LEU A 171 6.27 -1.51 -4.06
CA LEU A 171 7.58 -1.41 -3.40
C LEU A 171 7.79 0.02 -2.87
N PRO A 172 7.95 0.21 -1.55
CA PRO A 172 7.97 -0.79 -0.48
C PRO A 172 6.64 -1.55 -0.34
N SER A 173 6.74 -2.85 -0.10
CA SER A 173 5.60 -3.77 -0.26
C SER A 173 4.66 -3.82 0.95
N ASN A 174 3.39 -3.93 0.66
CA ASN A 174 2.36 -4.46 1.54
C ASN A 174 1.87 -5.79 0.91
N PRO A 175 2.09 -6.96 1.54
CA PRO A 175 2.36 -7.14 2.98
C PRO A 175 3.83 -7.34 3.38
N THR A 176 4.77 -7.56 2.47
CA THR A 176 6.04 -8.23 2.75
C THR A 176 7.14 -7.32 3.34
N GLY A 177 6.97 -5.98 3.26
CA GLY A 177 7.98 -5.04 3.72
C GLY A 177 9.25 -5.00 2.86
N SER A 178 9.25 -5.67 1.70
CA SER A 178 10.37 -5.65 0.75
C SER A 178 10.51 -4.28 0.08
N VAL A 179 11.74 -3.90 -0.23
CA VAL A 179 12.09 -2.61 -0.86
C VAL A 179 12.76 -2.87 -2.19
N GLY A 180 12.34 -2.17 -3.23
CA GLY A 180 12.91 -2.27 -4.56
C GLY A 180 14.38 -1.85 -4.62
N ASN A 181 15.09 -2.31 -5.64
CA ASN A 181 16.45 -1.94 -5.94
C ASN A 181 16.63 -1.66 -7.44
N ASP A 182 17.78 -1.11 -7.81
CA ASP A 182 18.10 -0.72 -9.19
C ASP A 182 17.89 -1.84 -10.19
N ARG A 183 18.27 -3.08 -9.85
CA ARG A 183 18.12 -4.23 -10.73
C ARG A 183 16.65 -4.48 -11.05
N VAL A 184 15.81 -4.57 -10.03
CA VAL A 184 14.38 -4.85 -10.19
C VAL A 184 13.71 -3.79 -11.06
N TYR A 185 13.95 -2.50 -10.80
CA TYR A 185 13.31 -1.43 -11.56
C TYR A 185 13.75 -1.41 -13.02
N ARG A 186 15.05 -1.70 -13.31
CA ARG A 186 15.54 -1.83 -14.70
C ARG A 186 14.92 -3.02 -15.42
N GLU A 187 14.85 -4.17 -14.76
CA GLU A 187 14.21 -5.37 -15.31
C GLU A 187 12.72 -5.15 -15.61
N LEU A 188 12.00 -4.44 -14.75
CA LEU A 188 10.61 -4.05 -14.98
C LEU A 188 10.44 -3.14 -16.21
N ILE A 189 11.33 -2.16 -16.39
CA ILE A 189 11.29 -1.24 -17.54
C ILE A 189 11.58 -2.01 -18.84
N GLU A 190 12.59 -2.86 -18.83
CA GLU A 190 12.93 -3.71 -19.99
C GLU A 190 11.78 -4.66 -20.34
N PHE A 191 11.14 -5.25 -19.32
CA PHE A 191 9.98 -6.10 -19.50
C PHE A 191 8.81 -5.33 -20.12
N GLY A 192 8.48 -4.14 -19.57
CA GLY A 192 7.43 -3.28 -20.11
C GLY A 192 7.68 -2.90 -21.57
N LYS A 193 8.93 -2.53 -21.92
CA LYS A 193 9.32 -2.20 -23.31
C LYS A 193 9.25 -3.42 -24.24
N LYS A 194 9.69 -4.57 -23.78
CA LYS A 194 9.77 -5.79 -24.60
C LYS A 194 8.39 -6.35 -24.97
N TYR A 195 7.44 -6.29 -24.03
CA TYR A 195 6.14 -6.95 -24.17
C TYR A 195 4.97 -5.98 -24.30
N ASP A 196 5.23 -4.66 -24.33
CA ASP A 196 4.21 -3.59 -24.34
C ASP A 196 3.25 -3.70 -23.11
N VAL A 197 3.82 -3.99 -21.94
CA VAL A 197 3.10 -4.11 -20.67
C VAL A 197 3.23 -2.82 -19.87
N VAL A 198 2.13 -2.24 -19.46
CA VAL A 198 2.13 -1.03 -18.62
C VAL A 198 2.52 -1.40 -17.18
N ILE A 199 3.57 -0.81 -16.64
CA ILE A 199 3.97 -1.01 -15.24
C ILE A 199 3.21 -0.02 -14.35
N ILE A 200 2.41 -0.54 -13.42
CA ILE A 200 1.69 0.25 -12.42
C ILE A 200 2.35 0.02 -11.07
N HIS A 201 3.03 1.03 -10.57
CA HIS A 201 3.77 0.97 -9.31
C HIS A 201 2.94 1.58 -8.17
N ASP A 202 2.62 0.79 -7.13
CA ASP A 202 2.03 1.29 -5.89
C ASP A 202 3.14 1.75 -4.95
N ASN A 203 3.34 3.06 -4.87
CA ASN A 203 4.39 3.74 -4.10
C ASN A 203 3.84 4.44 -2.85
N ALA A 204 2.99 3.75 -2.10
CA ALA A 204 2.34 4.32 -0.92
C ALA A 204 3.29 4.49 0.29
N TYR A 205 4.45 3.83 0.28
CA TYR A 205 5.36 3.75 1.44
C TYR A 205 6.77 4.27 1.14
N SER A 206 6.97 5.09 0.11
CA SER A 206 8.29 5.60 -0.32
C SER A 206 9.09 6.28 0.79
N ASP A 207 8.44 6.86 1.79
CA ASP A 207 9.08 7.55 2.91
C ASP A 207 9.26 6.70 4.17
N ILE A 208 8.79 5.43 4.17
CA ILE A 208 8.92 4.51 5.31
C ILE A 208 9.88 3.39 4.91
N ILE A 209 11.18 3.68 5.03
CA ILE A 209 12.27 2.76 4.70
C ILE A 209 13.32 2.85 5.79
N PHE A 210 13.88 1.72 6.15
CA PHE A 210 14.73 1.52 7.32
C PHE A 210 16.19 1.27 6.93
N ASP A 211 17.07 1.27 7.92
CA ASP A 211 18.50 0.91 7.80
C ASP A 211 19.26 1.80 6.80
N GLY A 212 18.89 3.08 6.70
CA GLY A 212 19.56 4.04 5.81
C GLY A 212 19.33 3.79 4.31
N VAL A 213 18.41 2.90 3.96
CA VAL A 213 18.03 2.66 2.56
C VAL A 213 17.20 3.84 2.06
N TYR A 214 17.48 4.30 0.83
CA TYR A 214 16.72 5.38 0.22
C TYR A 214 15.48 4.84 -0.49
N GLY A 215 14.31 5.31 -0.08
CA GLY A 215 13.07 5.09 -0.81
C GLY A 215 12.95 6.02 -1.99
N GLY A 216 12.70 5.46 -3.15
CA GLY A 216 12.66 6.17 -4.41
C GLY A 216 11.31 6.10 -5.10
N SER A 217 11.30 6.65 -6.28
CA SER A 217 10.23 6.54 -7.25
C SER A 217 10.66 5.60 -8.38
N PHE A 218 9.74 4.79 -8.88
CA PHE A 218 9.94 4.05 -10.13
C PHE A 218 10.33 5.00 -11.28
N LEU A 219 9.75 6.20 -11.30
CA LEU A 219 9.99 7.20 -12.34
C LEU A 219 11.41 7.80 -12.33
N GLN A 220 12.24 7.52 -11.32
CA GLN A 220 13.65 7.92 -11.30
C GLN A 220 14.51 7.17 -12.34
N TYR A 221 14.01 6.03 -12.82
CA TYR A 221 14.77 5.18 -13.72
C TYR A 221 14.51 5.58 -15.18
N PRO A 222 15.58 5.73 -16.01
CA PRO A 222 15.44 6.09 -17.41
C PRO A 222 14.49 5.14 -18.16
N GLY A 223 13.49 5.71 -18.83
CA GLY A 223 12.49 4.96 -19.58
C GLY A 223 11.26 4.53 -18.76
N ALA A 224 11.23 4.74 -17.46
CA ALA A 224 10.09 4.37 -16.62
C ALA A 224 8.79 5.07 -17.04
N ALA A 225 8.84 6.37 -17.29
CA ALA A 225 7.68 7.14 -17.75
C ALA A 225 7.22 6.79 -19.19
N GLU A 226 8.03 6.05 -19.94
CA GLU A 226 7.63 5.52 -21.25
C GLU A 226 6.76 4.26 -21.12
N VAL A 227 6.95 3.50 -20.04
CA VAL A 227 6.30 2.18 -19.85
C VAL A 227 5.29 2.16 -18.72
N GLY A 228 5.24 3.17 -17.83
CA GLY A 228 4.37 3.04 -16.67
C GLY A 228 4.04 4.32 -15.93
N ALA A 229 3.31 4.13 -14.84
CA ALA A 229 2.90 5.18 -13.91
C ALA A 229 2.94 4.64 -12.48
N GLU A 230 2.99 5.54 -11.50
CA GLU A 230 2.95 5.17 -10.10
C GLU A 230 1.83 5.88 -9.34
N PHE A 231 1.30 5.19 -8.33
CA PHE A 231 0.40 5.77 -7.34
C PHE A 231 1.22 6.25 -6.13
N PHE A 232 1.28 7.56 -5.95
CA PHE A 232 1.91 8.21 -4.80
C PHE A 232 0.85 8.68 -3.80
N SER A 233 0.99 8.33 -2.52
CA SER A 233 -0.05 8.58 -1.50
C SER A 233 0.42 9.49 -0.37
N LEU A 234 -0.41 10.46 0.01
CA LEU A 234 -0.19 11.27 1.20
C LEU A 234 -0.66 10.57 2.49
N SER A 235 -1.33 9.41 2.37
CA SER A 235 -1.90 8.69 3.50
C SER A 235 -0.88 8.26 4.54
N LYS A 236 0.32 7.85 4.12
CA LYS A 236 1.33 7.26 5.01
C LYS A 236 2.43 8.25 5.37
N SER A 237 2.91 9.02 4.41
CA SER A 237 3.95 10.03 4.61
C SER A 237 3.46 11.20 5.48
N PHE A 238 2.21 11.62 5.32
CA PHE A 238 1.65 12.80 6.00
C PHE A 238 0.48 12.46 6.95
N ASN A 239 0.24 11.18 7.23
CA ASN A 239 -0.86 10.71 8.11
C ASN A 239 -2.26 11.18 7.67
N LEU A 240 -2.47 11.33 6.37
CA LEU A 240 -3.73 11.79 5.78
C LEU A 240 -4.62 10.63 5.32
N THR A 241 -4.64 9.52 6.07
CA THR A 241 -5.38 8.31 5.66
C THR A 241 -6.86 8.55 5.45
N GLY A 242 -7.50 9.31 6.35
CA GLY A 242 -8.92 9.66 6.27
C GLY A 242 -9.24 10.72 5.22
N ALA A 243 -8.27 11.53 4.80
CA ALA A 243 -8.45 12.57 3.79
C ALA A 243 -8.59 12.01 2.37
N ARG A 244 -8.17 10.76 2.14
CA ARG A 244 -8.25 10.07 0.84
C ARG A 244 -7.58 10.85 -0.30
N ILE A 245 -6.28 11.16 -0.19
CA ILE A 245 -5.51 11.90 -1.19
C ILE A 245 -4.32 11.09 -1.68
N SER A 246 -4.25 10.88 -2.98
CA SER A 246 -3.11 10.30 -3.70
C SER A 246 -3.08 10.82 -5.13
N PHE A 247 -2.06 10.43 -5.87
CA PHE A 247 -1.87 10.84 -7.26
C PHE A 247 -1.45 9.66 -8.11
N LEU A 248 -1.98 9.57 -9.33
CA LEU A 248 -1.41 8.77 -10.42
C LEU A 248 -0.47 9.66 -11.20
N ILE A 249 0.80 9.24 -11.35
CA ILE A 249 1.87 10.04 -11.94
C ILE A 249 2.67 9.18 -12.91
N GLY A 250 2.92 9.65 -14.11
CA GLY A 250 3.76 8.94 -15.08
C GLY A 250 3.29 9.08 -16.51
N ARG A 251 3.22 7.99 -17.24
CA ARG A 251 2.93 7.92 -18.67
C ARG A 251 1.68 8.75 -19.04
N PRO A 252 1.83 9.82 -19.89
CA PRO A 252 0.76 10.82 -20.07
C PRO A 252 -0.54 10.27 -20.66
N ASP A 253 -0.46 9.28 -21.56
CA ASP A 253 -1.64 8.65 -22.17
C ASP A 253 -2.43 7.83 -21.13
N VAL A 254 -1.77 7.11 -20.24
CA VAL A 254 -2.40 6.38 -19.12
C VAL A 254 -3.05 7.36 -18.15
N VAL A 255 -2.32 8.40 -17.74
CA VAL A 255 -2.84 9.44 -16.82
C VAL A 255 -4.01 10.20 -17.46
N GLY A 256 -3.92 10.53 -18.74
CA GLY A 256 -4.99 11.20 -19.50
C GLY A 256 -6.25 10.35 -19.60
N ALA A 257 -6.11 9.06 -19.89
CA ALA A 257 -7.21 8.10 -19.94
C ALA A 257 -7.85 7.90 -18.56
N PHE A 258 -7.03 7.82 -17.49
CA PHE A 258 -7.52 7.73 -16.12
C PHE A 258 -8.29 8.99 -15.69
N ARG A 259 -7.79 10.18 -16.02
CA ARG A 259 -8.49 11.45 -15.79
C ARG A 259 -9.84 11.49 -16.52
N LYS A 260 -9.90 10.97 -17.76
CA LYS A 260 -11.15 10.84 -18.53
C LYS A 260 -12.13 9.89 -17.84
N LEU A 261 -11.68 8.75 -17.34
CA LEU A 261 -12.52 7.81 -16.58
C LEU A 261 -13.09 8.49 -15.33
N ARG A 262 -12.22 9.15 -14.52
CA ARG A 262 -12.64 9.84 -13.31
C ARG A 262 -13.70 10.91 -13.56
N SER A 263 -13.62 11.64 -14.65
CA SER A 263 -14.64 12.64 -15.02
C SER A 263 -16.04 12.04 -15.23
N GLN A 264 -16.15 10.72 -15.36
CA GLN A 264 -17.42 9.99 -15.47
C GLN A 264 -17.86 9.34 -14.15
N ILE A 265 -16.97 9.22 -13.16
CA ILE A 265 -17.24 8.61 -11.86
C ILE A 265 -17.46 9.69 -10.79
N ASP A 266 -16.55 10.65 -10.74
CA ASP A 266 -16.56 11.79 -9.82
C ASP A 266 -16.04 13.03 -10.57
N PHE A 267 -16.36 14.23 -10.10
CA PHE A 267 -15.91 15.45 -10.77
C PHE A 267 -14.47 15.80 -10.41
N GLY A 268 -14.15 15.82 -9.15
CA GLY A 268 -12.85 16.18 -8.66
C GLY A 268 -12.82 16.32 -7.14
N MET A 269 -11.62 16.31 -6.60
CA MET A 269 -11.40 16.35 -5.18
C MET A 269 -11.86 17.68 -4.57
N PHE A 270 -12.52 17.61 -3.42
CA PHE A 270 -12.95 18.76 -2.61
C PHE A 270 -11.83 19.79 -2.46
N LEU A 271 -12.08 21.06 -2.81
CA LEU A 271 -11.05 22.10 -2.90
C LEU A 271 -10.22 22.27 -1.63
N PRO A 272 -10.80 22.26 -0.41
CA PRO A 272 -10.01 22.31 0.82
C PRO A 272 -9.03 21.14 0.97
N LEU A 273 -9.36 19.94 0.50
CA LEU A 273 -8.43 18.81 0.49
C LEU A 273 -7.28 19.03 -0.50
N GLN A 274 -7.54 19.65 -1.65
CA GLN A 274 -6.48 20.02 -2.58
C GLN A 274 -5.53 21.05 -1.96
N ARG A 275 -6.03 22.06 -1.24
CA ARG A 275 -5.21 23.04 -0.52
C ARG A 275 -4.38 22.40 0.59
N ALA A 276 -4.95 21.44 1.34
CA ALA A 276 -4.20 20.65 2.32
C ALA A 276 -3.10 19.82 1.67
N ALA A 277 -3.35 19.22 0.50
CA ALA A 277 -2.35 18.48 -0.26
C ALA A 277 -1.20 19.39 -0.72
N ILE A 278 -1.52 20.59 -1.23
CA ILE A 278 -0.50 21.59 -1.57
C ILE A 278 0.38 21.90 -0.37
N ALA A 279 -0.23 22.18 0.80
CA ALA A 279 0.51 22.47 2.03
C ALA A 279 1.39 21.29 2.46
N ALA A 280 0.93 20.04 2.32
CA ALA A 280 1.73 18.86 2.62
C ALA A 280 2.96 18.73 1.70
N LEU A 281 2.77 18.95 0.39
CA LEU A 281 3.82 18.77 -0.62
C LEU A 281 4.86 19.90 -0.60
N THR A 282 4.44 21.13 -0.26
CA THR A 282 5.33 22.31 -0.28
C THR A 282 5.87 22.68 1.10
N GLY A 283 5.35 22.09 2.17
CA GLY A 283 5.73 22.36 3.54
C GLY A 283 6.97 21.59 4.03
N PRO A 284 7.33 21.79 5.31
CA PRO A 284 8.46 21.08 5.94
C PRO A 284 8.25 19.56 5.97
N ARG A 285 9.32 18.79 5.74
CA ARG A 285 9.31 17.33 5.79
C ARG A 285 9.92 16.72 7.06
N ASP A 286 10.20 17.53 8.07
CA ASP A 286 10.81 17.07 9.31
C ASP A 286 9.94 16.05 10.05
N THR A 287 8.61 16.24 10.00
CA THR A 287 7.63 15.29 10.58
C THR A 287 7.67 13.94 9.87
N VAL A 288 7.85 13.91 8.54
CA VAL A 288 7.97 12.67 7.75
C VAL A 288 9.24 11.91 8.14
N LYS A 289 10.37 12.62 8.27
CA LYS A 289 11.65 12.00 8.69
C LYS A 289 11.58 11.47 10.12
N ALA A 290 11.05 12.27 11.05
CA ALA A 290 10.88 11.86 12.44
C ALA A 290 9.97 10.63 12.56
N GLN A 291 8.89 10.57 11.79
CA GLN A 291 7.98 9.45 11.75
C GLN A 291 8.66 8.18 11.21
N CYS A 292 9.50 8.29 10.19
CA CYS A 292 10.26 7.15 9.67
C CYS A 292 11.14 6.54 10.76
N GLY A 293 11.88 7.36 11.52
CA GLY A 293 12.67 6.90 12.66
C GLY A 293 11.83 6.19 13.74
N GLN A 294 10.64 6.72 14.03
CA GLN A 294 9.73 6.05 14.99
C GLN A 294 9.21 4.70 14.47
N TYR A 295 8.95 4.56 13.17
CA TYR A 295 8.62 3.25 12.59
C TYR A 295 9.79 2.26 12.67
N GLU A 296 11.02 2.72 12.50
CA GLU A 296 12.21 1.89 12.66
C GLU A 296 12.38 1.40 14.10
N GLU A 297 12.20 2.27 15.10
CA GLU A 297 12.19 1.89 16.52
C GLU A 297 11.10 0.85 16.83
N ARG A 298 9.92 0.98 16.23
CA ARG A 298 8.81 0.03 16.38
C ARG A 298 9.14 -1.32 15.73
N ARG A 299 9.73 -1.31 14.53
CA ARG A 299 10.22 -2.51 13.86
C ARG A 299 11.21 -3.25 14.75
N ASP A 300 12.20 -2.54 15.29
CA ASP A 300 13.24 -3.12 16.13
C ASP A 300 12.66 -3.71 17.43
N ALA A 301 11.73 -2.99 18.07
CA ALA A 301 11.06 -3.47 19.27
C ALA A 301 10.25 -4.75 19.01
N LEU A 302 9.51 -4.81 17.90
CA LEU A 302 8.70 -5.98 17.55
C LEU A 302 9.56 -7.14 17.07
N CYS A 303 10.38 -6.96 16.03
CA CYS A 303 11.17 -8.04 15.43
C CYS A 303 12.22 -8.58 16.41
N GLY A 304 12.95 -7.70 17.09
CA GLY A 304 13.92 -8.10 18.12
C GLY A 304 13.26 -8.80 19.29
N GLY A 305 12.11 -8.30 19.73
CA GLY A 305 11.32 -8.94 20.78
C GLY A 305 10.84 -10.33 20.40
N LEU A 306 10.27 -10.52 19.23
CA LEU A 306 9.81 -11.82 18.74
C LEU A 306 10.96 -12.83 18.63
N ARG A 307 12.12 -12.40 18.09
CA ARG A 307 13.32 -13.25 18.05
C ARG A 307 13.81 -13.66 19.46
N SER A 308 13.71 -12.76 20.43
CA SER A 308 14.13 -13.05 21.81
C SER A 308 13.31 -14.14 22.51
N ILE A 309 12.10 -14.41 22.02
CA ILE A 309 11.23 -15.48 22.52
C ILE A 309 11.23 -16.73 21.63
N GLY A 310 12.18 -16.84 20.67
CA GLY A 310 12.35 -18.00 19.80
C GLY A 310 11.56 -17.98 18.48
N TRP A 311 10.89 -16.89 18.16
CA TRP A 311 10.20 -16.73 16.87
C TRP A 311 11.12 -16.02 15.86
N ASP A 312 11.64 -16.76 14.90
CA ASP A 312 12.58 -16.26 13.90
C ASP A 312 11.85 -15.36 12.85
N VAL A 313 11.75 -14.09 13.18
CA VAL A 313 11.11 -13.06 12.35
C VAL A 313 12.19 -12.18 11.73
N PRO A 314 12.24 -12.08 10.38
CA PRO A 314 13.18 -11.19 9.70
C PRO A 314 12.82 -9.71 9.93
N ASP A 315 13.83 -8.84 9.89
CA ASP A 315 13.58 -7.40 9.92
C ASP A 315 12.93 -6.94 8.62
N SER A 316 11.83 -6.20 8.75
CA SER A 316 11.24 -5.49 7.62
C SER A 316 12.20 -4.41 7.15
N ARG A 317 12.35 -4.25 5.84
CA ARG A 317 13.22 -3.24 5.23
C ARG A 317 12.49 -1.93 4.93
N GLY A 318 11.17 -1.97 4.87
CA GLY A 318 10.34 -0.80 4.60
C GLY A 318 8.86 -1.07 4.80
N SER A 319 8.04 -0.07 4.49
CA SER A 319 6.64 0.01 4.84
C SER A 319 6.39 0.01 6.36
N MET A 320 5.14 0.03 6.75
CA MET A 320 4.74 -0.07 8.16
C MET A 320 4.34 -1.48 8.56
N PHE A 321 4.87 -2.50 7.88
CA PHE A 321 4.49 -3.90 8.09
C PHE A 321 5.69 -4.80 8.32
N VAL A 322 5.47 -5.81 9.15
CA VAL A 322 6.38 -6.94 9.35
C VAL A 322 5.69 -8.20 8.84
N TRP A 323 6.35 -8.91 7.93
CA TRP A 323 5.89 -10.17 7.35
C TRP A 323 6.61 -11.32 8.03
N ALA A 324 5.92 -11.96 8.98
CA ALA A 324 6.49 -12.98 9.83
C ALA A 324 6.09 -14.39 9.36
N PRO A 325 7.03 -15.33 9.21
CA PRO A 325 6.67 -16.72 8.99
C PRO A 325 5.93 -17.25 10.22
N LEU A 326 5.04 -18.22 10.03
CA LEU A 326 4.35 -18.86 11.14
C LEU A 326 5.37 -19.55 12.08
N PRO A 327 5.13 -19.55 13.39
CA PRO A 327 5.93 -20.34 14.32
C PRO A 327 5.82 -21.85 14.02
N LYS A 328 6.79 -22.62 14.46
CA LYS A 328 6.76 -24.08 14.31
C LYS A 328 5.45 -24.65 14.89
N GLY A 329 4.88 -25.63 14.20
CA GLY A 329 3.64 -26.30 14.61
C GLY A 329 2.36 -25.71 14.02
N TYR A 330 2.45 -24.59 13.31
CA TYR A 330 1.31 -24.01 12.59
C TYR A 330 1.47 -24.13 11.08
N GLU A 331 0.40 -24.56 10.41
CA GLU A 331 0.35 -24.66 8.95
C GLU A 331 -0.62 -23.62 8.34
N LYS A 332 -1.63 -23.19 9.12
CA LYS A 332 -2.66 -22.26 8.66
C LYS A 332 -2.59 -20.93 9.40
N SER A 333 -2.45 -19.86 8.65
CA SER A 333 -2.31 -18.51 9.19
C SER A 333 -3.54 -18.04 9.96
N MET A 334 -4.76 -18.44 9.53
CA MET A 334 -5.99 -18.08 10.23
C MET A 334 -6.09 -18.76 11.60
N ASP A 335 -5.76 -20.06 11.67
CA ASP A 335 -5.82 -20.82 12.93
C ASP A 335 -4.84 -20.20 13.95
N PHE A 336 -3.63 -19.88 13.50
CA PHE A 336 -2.65 -19.18 14.33
C PHE A 336 -3.16 -17.82 14.82
N CYS A 337 -3.75 -16.99 13.94
CA CYS A 337 -4.27 -15.68 14.33
C CYS A 337 -5.39 -15.78 15.37
N LEU A 338 -6.28 -16.77 15.24
CA LEU A 338 -7.34 -17.01 16.21
C LEU A 338 -6.79 -17.48 17.56
N GLU A 339 -5.79 -18.35 17.57
CA GLU A 339 -5.17 -18.79 18.81
C GLU A 339 -4.34 -17.65 19.45
N LEU A 340 -3.66 -16.83 18.65
CA LEU A 340 -2.88 -15.69 19.11
C LEU A 340 -3.75 -14.66 19.84
N ILE A 341 -4.92 -14.30 19.29
CA ILE A 341 -5.83 -13.38 19.96
C ILE A 341 -6.38 -13.99 21.25
N GLU A 342 -6.76 -15.28 21.24
CA GLU A 342 -7.31 -15.95 22.43
C GLU A 342 -6.32 -16.03 23.58
N ARG A 343 -5.09 -16.45 23.30
CA ARG A 343 -4.08 -16.73 24.34
C ARG A 343 -3.28 -15.51 24.74
N ALA A 344 -2.97 -14.62 23.79
CA ALA A 344 -2.09 -13.48 24.03
C ALA A 344 -2.80 -12.11 23.92
N GLY A 345 -4.04 -12.03 23.44
CA GLY A 345 -4.69 -10.75 23.17
C GLY A 345 -4.05 -9.95 22.04
N VAL A 346 -3.24 -10.60 21.19
CA VAL A 346 -2.56 -9.94 20.07
C VAL A 346 -3.26 -10.27 18.76
N ILE A 347 -3.54 -9.25 17.95
CA ILE A 347 -4.19 -9.39 16.65
C ILE A 347 -3.20 -9.05 15.55
N CYS A 348 -3.00 -9.95 14.60
CA CYS A 348 -2.30 -9.74 13.35
C CYS A 348 -3.19 -10.14 12.16
N THR A 349 -2.72 -9.87 10.94
CA THR A 349 -3.44 -10.26 9.73
C THR A 349 -2.94 -11.61 9.26
N PRO A 350 -3.82 -12.62 9.05
CA PRO A 350 -3.41 -13.89 8.48
C PRO A 350 -2.91 -13.72 7.04
N GLY A 351 -1.87 -14.42 6.68
CA GLY A 351 -1.22 -14.28 5.38
C GLY A 351 -2.11 -14.68 4.21
N ILE A 352 -3.01 -15.65 4.41
CA ILE A 352 -4.00 -16.05 3.40
C ILE A 352 -4.87 -14.87 2.93
N SER A 353 -5.02 -13.81 3.72
CA SER A 353 -5.73 -12.57 3.33
C SER A 353 -5.06 -11.83 2.17
N PHE A 354 -3.81 -12.15 1.86
CA PHE A 354 -3.02 -11.58 0.76
C PHE A 354 -2.91 -12.53 -0.44
N GLY A 355 -3.73 -13.56 -0.47
CA GLY A 355 -3.74 -14.59 -1.50
C GLY A 355 -3.10 -15.90 -1.04
N PRO A 356 -3.25 -16.99 -1.82
CA PRO A 356 -2.79 -18.33 -1.42
C PRO A 356 -1.29 -18.43 -1.09
N ALA A 357 -0.44 -17.67 -1.80
CA ALA A 357 1.00 -17.63 -1.52
C ALA A 357 1.37 -16.88 -0.22
N GLY A 358 0.40 -16.24 0.43
CA GLY A 358 0.56 -15.67 1.77
C GLY A 358 0.38 -16.69 2.89
N GLU A 359 -0.09 -17.91 2.60
CA GLU A 359 -0.19 -18.95 3.61
C GLU A 359 1.22 -19.33 4.13
N GLY A 360 1.31 -19.67 5.42
CA GLY A 360 2.59 -19.84 6.10
C GLY A 360 3.17 -18.56 6.70
N TYR A 361 2.48 -17.43 6.58
CA TYR A 361 2.91 -16.13 7.12
C TYR A 361 1.77 -15.40 7.85
N VAL A 362 2.15 -14.39 8.64
CA VAL A 362 1.25 -13.36 9.18
C VAL A 362 1.86 -11.98 9.01
N ARG A 363 0.99 -10.95 8.92
CA ARG A 363 1.42 -9.57 8.84
C ARG A 363 1.11 -8.82 10.13
N PHE A 364 2.12 -8.20 10.73
CA PHE A 364 1.96 -7.21 11.79
C PHE A 364 2.06 -5.79 11.24
N ALA A 365 1.26 -4.88 11.78
CA ALA A 365 1.35 -3.44 11.51
C ALA A 365 2.05 -2.71 12.67
N LEU A 366 3.00 -1.85 12.36
CA LEU A 366 3.80 -1.07 13.32
C LEU A 366 3.04 0.17 13.82
N VAL A 367 1.83 -0.03 14.35
CA VAL A 367 0.88 1.04 14.71
C VAL A 367 0.77 1.30 16.21
N LEU A 368 1.57 0.61 17.01
CA LEU A 368 1.65 0.84 18.46
C LEU A 368 3.03 1.39 18.85
N PRO A 369 3.13 2.15 19.95
CA PRO A 369 4.41 2.61 20.49
C PRO A 369 5.33 1.45 20.86
N PRO A 370 6.67 1.64 20.89
CA PRO A 370 7.62 0.56 21.20
C PRO A 370 7.34 -0.16 22.52
N ASP A 371 6.89 0.55 23.57
CA ASP A 371 6.57 -0.07 24.86
C ASP A 371 5.37 -1.01 24.74
N SER A 372 4.29 -0.60 24.07
CA SER A 372 3.13 -1.48 23.83
C SER A 372 3.49 -2.68 22.93
N LEU A 373 4.43 -2.53 22.01
CA LEU A 373 4.95 -3.66 21.23
C LEU A 373 5.74 -4.64 22.11
N ARG A 374 6.54 -4.14 23.05
CA ARG A 374 7.22 -5.00 24.05
C ARG A 374 6.24 -5.73 24.95
N GLU A 375 5.16 -5.05 25.39
CA GLU A 375 4.07 -5.68 26.15
C GLU A 375 3.35 -6.76 25.34
N ALA A 376 3.08 -6.52 24.06
CA ALA A 376 2.50 -7.53 23.16
C ALA A 376 3.40 -8.76 23.01
N VAL A 377 4.72 -8.56 22.83
CA VAL A 377 5.71 -9.65 22.80
C VAL A 377 5.73 -10.44 24.11
N GLU A 378 5.68 -9.75 25.24
CA GLU A 378 5.64 -10.41 26.56
C GLU A 378 4.33 -11.20 26.78
N ALA A 379 3.21 -10.72 26.26
CA ALA A 379 1.94 -11.44 26.25
C ALA A 379 2.04 -12.73 25.39
N ILE A 380 2.68 -12.64 24.20
CA ILE A 380 2.97 -13.81 23.35
C ILE A 380 3.87 -14.81 24.11
N ARG A 381 4.94 -14.34 24.73
CA ARG A 381 5.84 -15.20 25.52
C ARG A 381 5.11 -15.95 26.64
N LYS A 382 4.28 -15.23 27.42
CA LYS A 382 3.51 -15.82 28.54
C LYS A 382 2.46 -16.81 28.06
N SER A 383 1.93 -16.62 26.86
CA SER A 383 0.93 -17.53 26.29
C SER A 383 1.51 -18.90 25.91
N GLY A 384 2.84 -19.00 25.72
CA GLY A 384 3.49 -20.24 25.26
C GLY A 384 3.06 -20.68 23.85
N ILE A 385 2.56 -19.77 23.02
CA ILE A 385 2.13 -20.08 21.64
C ILE A 385 3.34 -20.22 20.69
N VAL A 386 4.46 -19.60 21.03
CA VAL A 386 5.76 -19.76 20.36
C VAL A 386 6.61 -20.67 21.24
N GLN A 387 7.07 -21.81 20.68
CA GLN A 387 7.91 -22.82 21.36
C GLN A 387 9.29 -22.87 20.75
#